data_f2a158914398af83fd1ff2f52a5e9e9e
#
_entry.id   f2a158914398af83fd1ff2f52a5e9e9e
#
_cell.length_a   1.000
_cell.length_b   1.000
_cell.length_c   1.000
_cell.angle_alpha   90.00
_cell.angle_beta   90.00
_cell.angle_gamma   90.00
#
_symmetry.space_group_name_H-M   'P 1'
#
loop_
_entity.id
_entity.type
_entity.pdbx_description
1 polymer ?
#
loop_
_entity_poly.entity_id
_entity_poly.type
_entity_poly.pdbx_seq_one_letter_code
_entity_poly.pdbx_strand_id
1 'polypeptide(L)'
;FREFLFANAVRGTAFWELYYSPSIMDDAKWKVTADALSWAEENHEVLKNAKLFGNQPRNSVYGYSSWNGNEGIVSFTNQTDEEQTYSLQITDVVGAKSTLKDVTGVQVYPYAEGNIENTLSYGDTITVTLKPHQTIIQQYGHVDNEKPGIVMANAKGNNEITLKFSERIQG
;
A
#
# COMPACT_ATOMS: atom_id res chain seq x y z
N PHE A 1 5.34 -0.64 12.87
CA PHE A 1 6.60 -1.09 12.25
C PHE A 1 6.41 -1.36 10.76
N ARG A 2 5.47 -2.23 10.37
CA ARG A 2 5.17 -2.53 8.95
C ARG A 2 4.82 -1.27 8.16
N GLU A 3 3.97 -0.42 8.70
CA GLU A 3 3.58 0.85 8.07
C GLU A 3 4.79 1.73 7.75
N PHE A 4 5.75 1.84 8.66
CA PHE A 4 6.97 2.61 8.45
C PHE A 4 7.75 2.11 7.22
N LEU A 5 7.87 0.80 7.04
CA LEU A 5 8.58 0.21 5.90
C LEU A 5 7.88 0.53 4.57
N PHE A 6 6.57 0.29 4.49
CA PHE A 6 5.79 0.58 3.29
C PHE A 6 5.72 2.08 2.98
N ALA A 7 5.56 2.93 4.00
CA ALA A 7 5.57 4.38 3.84
C ALA A 7 6.92 4.91 3.31
N ASN A 8 8.03 4.26 3.63
CA ASN A 8 9.33 4.58 3.04
C ASN A 8 9.45 4.06 1.60
N ALA A 9 8.98 2.85 1.33
CA ALA A 9 9.05 2.26 -0.01
C ALA A 9 8.31 3.10 -1.07
N VAL A 10 7.11 3.59 -0.75
CA VAL A 10 6.29 4.38 -1.70
C VAL A 10 6.85 5.77 -2.02
N ARG A 11 7.87 6.24 -1.31
CA ARG A 11 8.56 7.50 -1.62
C ARG A 11 9.40 7.44 -2.90
N GLY A 12 9.63 6.25 -3.45
CA GLY A 12 10.39 6.07 -4.67
C GLY A 12 11.89 6.35 -4.54
N THR A 13 12.44 6.23 -3.34
CA THR A 13 13.87 6.41 -3.09
C THR A 13 14.67 5.26 -3.68
N ALA A 14 15.79 5.57 -4.32
CA ALA A 14 16.68 4.56 -4.91
C ALA A 14 17.53 3.81 -3.87
N PHE A 15 17.56 4.31 -2.65
CA PHE A 15 18.40 3.76 -1.59
C PHE A 15 17.73 3.93 -0.23
N TRP A 16 17.68 2.85 0.57
CA TRP A 16 17.18 2.85 1.95
C TRP A 16 18.27 2.39 2.90
N GLU A 17 18.54 3.18 3.91
CA GLU A 17 19.32 2.78 5.06
C GLU A 17 18.38 2.51 6.23
N LEU A 18 18.33 1.26 6.67
CA LEU A 18 17.49 0.82 7.77
C LEU A 18 18.35 0.55 9.00
N TYR A 19 18.28 1.42 9.99
CA TYR A 19 19.02 1.26 11.23
C TYR A 19 18.15 0.59 12.29
N TYR A 20 18.54 -0.62 12.67
CA TYR A 20 17.86 -1.40 13.70
C TYR A 20 18.79 -1.69 14.87
N SER A 21 18.25 -1.58 16.09
CA SER A 21 18.87 -2.21 17.25
C SER A 21 18.52 -3.70 17.25
N PRO A 22 19.48 -4.61 17.26
CA PRO A 22 19.19 -6.06 17.28
C PRO A 22 18.25 -6.48 18.42
N SER A 23 18.31 -5.77 19.56
CA SER A 23 17.49 -6.08 20.73
C SER A 23 15.99 -5.83 20.57
N ILE A 24 15.58 -5.06 19.56
CA ILE A 24 14.16 -4.78 19.28
C ILE A 24 13.60 -5.60 18.11
N MET A 25 14.47 -6.34 17.41
CA MET A 25 14.11 -7.17 16.27
C MET A 25 13.85 -8.60 16.70
N ASP A 26 12.73 -9.13 16.31
CA ASP A 26 12.33 -10.53 16.41
C ASP A 26 12.09 -11.13 15.03
N ASP A 27 11.90 -12.43 14.94
CA ASP A 27 11.70 -13.14 13.66
C ASP A 27 10.50 -12.58 12.85
N ALA A 28 9.44 -12.18 13.54
CA ALA A 28 8.27 -11.59 12.90
C ALA A 28 8.59 -10.24 12.25
N LYS A 29 9.38 -9.39 12.91
CA LYS A 29 9.81 -8.10 12.37
C LYS A 29 10.79 -8.27 11.22
N TRP A 30 11.73 -9.24 11.34
CA TRP A 30 12.63 -9.58 10.24
C TRP A 30 11.87 -10.06 9.01
N LYS A 31 10.85 -10.92 9.21
CA LYS A 31 9.98 -11.34 8.10
C LYS A 31 9.25 -10.17 7.45
N VAL A 32 8.63 -9.30 8.24
CA VAL A 32 7.94 -8.11 7.73
C VAL A 32 8.90 -7.19 6.97
N THR A 33 10.16 -7.07 7.42
CA THR A 33 11.18 -6.30 6.72
C THR A 33 11.51 -6.92 5.38
N ALA A 34 11.75 -8.23 5.35
CA ALA A 34 12.04 -8.95 4.12
C ALA A 34 10.87 -8.84 3.11
N ASP A 35 9.64 -9.06 3.56
CA ASP A 35 8.44 -8.97 2.72
C ASP A 35 8.29 -7.56 2.10
N ALA A 36 8.52 -6.50 2.89
CA ALA A 36 8.42 -5.12 2.42
C ALA A 36 9.53 -4.75 1.42
N LEU A 37 10.76 -5.23 1.65
CA LEU A 37 11.88 -5.00 0.74
C LEU A 37 11.71 -5.76 -0.56
N SER A 38 11.27 -7.02 -0.52
CA SER A 38 10.95 -7.80 -1.73
C SER A 38 9.87 -7.11 -2.56
N TRP A 39 8.78 -6.69 -1.92
CA TRP A 39 7.73 -5.94 -2.60
C TRP A 39 8.24 -4.65 -3.25
N ALA A 40 9.10 -3.91 -2.56
CA ALA A 40 9.67 -2.68 -3.09
C ALA A 40 10.63 -2.93 -4.26
N GLU A 41 11.42 -4.01 -4.21
CA GLU A 41 12.31 -4.43 -5.29
C GLU A 41 11.51 -4.86 -6.53
N GLU A 42 10.49 -5.70 -6.37
CA GLU A 42 9.60 -6.14 -7.43
C GLU A 42 8.90 -4.98 -8.13
N ASN A 43 8.57 -3.93 -7.39
CA ASN A 43 7.86 -2.76 -7.89
C ASN A 43 8.77 -1.55 -8.17
N HIS A 44 10.09 -1.73 -8.18
CA HIS A 44 11.06 -0.65 -8.32
C HIS A 44 10.84 0.20 -9.57
N GLU A 45 10.53 -0.40 -10.71
CA GLU A 45 10.31 0.30 -11.98
C GLU A 45 9.10 1.24 -11.95
N VAL A 46 8.13 0.97 -11.09
CA VAL A 46 6.99 1.86 -10.84
C VAL A 46 7.35 2.90 -9.79
N LEU A 47 7.86 2.46 -8.63
CA LEU A 47 8.13 3.29 -7.45
C LEU A 47 9.14 4.40 -7.71
N LYS A 48 10.15 4.19 -8.58
CA LYS A 48 11.14 5.22 -8.92
C LYS A 48 10.56 6.48 -9.57
N ASN A 49 9.30 6.42 -10.04
CA ASN A 49 8.60 7.53 -10.68
C ASN A 49 7.70 8.31 -9.69
N ALA A 50 7.89 8.15 -8.40
CA ALA A 50 7.02 8.70 -7.37
C ALA A 50 6.90 10.23 -7.44
N LYS A 51 5.67 10.70 -7.37
CA LYS A 51 5.30 12.11 -7.22
C LYS A 51 4.51 12.30 -5.94
N LEU A 52 4.94 13.25 -5.12
CA LEU A 52 4.22 13.66 -3.93
C LEU A 52 2.95 14.43 -4.32
N PHE A 53 1.84 14.16 -3.66
CA PHE A 53 0.61 14.94 -3.72
C PHE A 53 0.08 15.27 -2.32
N GLY A 54 -0.85 16.21 -2.26
CA GLY A 54 -1.42 16.72 -1.02
C GLY A 54 -0.64 17.92 -0.47
N ASN A 55 -1.30 18.69 0.38
CA ASN A 55 -0.76 19.90 0.96
C ASN A 55 -0.51 19.72 2.45
N GLN A 56 0.69 20.06 2.91
CA GLN A 56 1.07 20.10 4.32
C GLN A 56 0.74 18.80 5.09
N PRO A 57 1.64 17.84 5.10
CA PRO A 57 1.41 16.49 5.68
C PRO A 57 0.80 16.46 7.08
N ARG A 58 1.06 17.47 7.90
CA ARG A 58 0.59 17.52 9.29
C ARG A 58 -0.89 17.89 9.45
N ASN A 59 -1.51 18.50 8.44
CA ASN A 59 -2.85 19.09 8.54
C ASN A 59 -3.85 18.49 7.56
N SER A 60 -3.44 17.50 6.77
CA SER A 60 -4.31 16.89 5.77
C SER A 60 -3.78 15.53 5.32
N VAL A 61 -4.50 14.89 4.41
CA VAL A 61 -4.03 13.70 3.69
C VAL A 61 -2.95 14.10 2.69
N TYR A 62 -1.88 13.34 2.63
CA TYR A 62 -0.86 13.38 1.59
C TYR A 62 -0.55 11.98 1.09
N GLY A 63 0.19 11.88 0.01
CA GLY A 63 0.62 10.58 -0.49
C GLY A 63 1.58 10.66 -1.65
N TYR A 64 1.87 9.50 -2.20
CA TYR A 64 2.75 9.34 -3.35
C TYR A 64 2.00 8.59 -4.44
N SER A 65 2.16 9.03 -5.67
CA SER A 65 1.61 8.40 -6.86
C SER A 65 2.75 8.08 -7.81
N SER A 66 2.88 6.84 -8.20
CA SER A 66 3.95 6.32 -9.06
C SER A 66 3.35 5.57 -10.22
N TRP A 67 3.77 5.87 -11.45
CA TRP A 67 3.24 5.23 -12.65
C TRP A 67 4.34 4.84 -13.63
N ASN A 68 4.20 3.65 -14.22
CA ASN A 68 5.00 3.17 -15.35
C ASN A 68 4.05 2.50 -16.37
N GLY A 69 3.66 3.25 -17.40
CA GLY A 69 2.64 2.79 -18.35
C GLY A 69 1.28 2.59 -17.69
N ASN A 70 0.79 1.36 -17.68
CA ASN A 70 -0.48 0.96 -17.05
C ASN A 70 -0.30 0.40 -15.63
N GLU A 71 0.91 0.34 -15.13
CA GLU A 71 1.20 -0.07 -13.77
C GLU A 71 1.32 1.15 -12.86
N GLY A 72 0.65 1.12 -11.72
CA GLY A 72 0.64 2.25 -10.78
C GLY A 72 0.60 1.82 -9.33
N ILE A 73 1.19 2.65 -8.47
CA ILE A 73 1.10 2.52 -7.02
C ILE A 73 0.74 3.88 -6.45
N VAL A 74 -0.35 3.92 -5.68
CA VAL A 74 -0.83 5.15 -5.05
C VAL A 74 -0.98 4.91 -3.56
N SER A 75 -0.32 5.75 -2.76
CA SER A 75 -0.42 5.72 -1.30
C SER A 75 -1.13 6.97 -0.78
N PHE A 76 -1.93 6.80 0.25
CA PHE A 76 -2.62 7.87 0.96
C PHE A 76 -2.31 7.75 2.44
N THR A 77 -1.92 8.83 3.09
CA THR A 77 -1.63 8.87 4.53
C THR A 77 -2.38 10.03 5.17
N ASN A 78 -3.20 9.73 6.16
CA ASN A 78 -3.84 10.71 7.02
C ASN A 78 -2.98 10.89 8.28
N GLN A 79 -2.42 12.08 8.47
CA GLN A 79 -1.63 12.39 9.68
C GLN A 79 -2.39 13.20 10.72
N THR A 80 -3.69 13.36 10.54
CA THR A 80 -4.54 14.08 11.50
C THR A 80 -5.15 13.15 12.53
N ASP A 81 -5.66 13.72 13.61
CA ASP A 81 -6.38 13.02 14.67
C ASP A 81 -7.87 12.77 14.32
N GLU A 82 -8.29 13.13 13.11
CA GLU A 82 -9.67 13.00 12.64
C GLU A 82 -9.74 12.14 11.38
N GLU A 83 -10.90 11.53 11.14
CA GLU A 83 -11.17 10.84 9.88
C GLU A 83 -11.19 11.85 8.72
N GLN A 84 -10.54 11.51 7.62
CA GLN A 84 -10.42 12.35 6.44
C GLN A 84 -10.84 11.60 5.18
N THR A 85 -11.62 12.27 4.34
CA THR A 85 -11.88 11.80 2.97
C THR A 85 -11.05 12.61 1.99
N TYR A 86 -10.34 11.93 1.11
CA TYR A 86 -9.49 12.55 0.10
C TYR A 86 -9.79 12.01 -1.29
N SER A 87 -9.84 12.91 -2.27
CA SER A 87 -10.07 12.59 -3.68
C SER A 87 -8.86 13.01 -4.51
N LEU A 88 -8.28 12.07 -5.25
CA LEU A 88 -7.13 12.27 -6.12
C LEU A 88 -7.52 12.01 -7.56
N GLN A 89 -7.43 13.03 -8.42
CA GLN A 89 -7.61 12.85 -9.85
C GLN A 89 -6.34 12.31 -10.49
N ILE A 90 -6.48 11.26 -11.28
CA ILE A 90 -5.36 10.54 -11.91
C ILE A 90 -5.02 11.17 -13.26
N THR A 91 -4.03 12.04 -13.24
CA THR A 91 -3.57 12.82 -14.40
C THR A 91 -2.03 12.85 -14.48
N ASP A 92 -1.51 13.56 -15.47
CA ASP A 92 -0.07 13.82 -15.62
C ASP A 92 0.55 14.56 -14.42
N VAL A 93 -0.24 15.33 -13.69
CA VAL A 93 0.18 16.01 -12.46
C VAL A 93 0.68 14.99 -11.44
N VAL A 94 0.01 13.85 -11.32
CA VAL A 94 0.37 12.74 -10.42
C VAL A 94 1.13 11.61 -11.14
N GLY A 95 1.60 11.84 -12.35
CA GLY A 95 2.47 10.94 -13.10
C GLY A 95 1.79 9.96 -14.04
N ALA A 96 0.46 9.90 -14.05
CA ALA A 96 -0.27 9.04 -14.99
C ALA A 96 -0.18 9.59 -16.43
N LYS A 97 -0.14 8.69 -17.41
CA LYS A 97 -0.18 9.07 -18.81
C LYS A 97 -1.60 9.00 -19.36
N SER A 98 -1.93 9.82 -20.35
CA SER A 98 -3.24 9.83 -21.02
C SER A 98 -3.61 8.50 -21.70
N THR A 99 -2.66 7.58 -21.81
CA THR A 99 -2.87 6.22 -22.33
C THR A 99 -3.36 5.23 -21.28
N LEU A 100 -3.38 5.63 -19.98
CA LEU A 100 -3.89 4.79 -18.89
C LEU A 100 -5.37 4.51 -19.10
N LYS A 101 -5.74 3.23 -19.19
CA LYS A 101 -7.10 2.85 -19.51
C LYS A 101 -7.50 1.50 -18.86
N ASP A 102 -8.65 1.50 -18.18
CA ASP A 102 -9.35 0.32 -17.67
C ASP A 102 -8.46 -0.64 -16.86
N VAL A 103 -7.52 -0.09 -16.05
CA VAL A 103 -6.65 -0.91 -15.22
C VAL A 103 -7.34 -1.33 -13.94
N THR A 104 -7.22 -2.59 -13.59
CA THR A 104 -7.67 -3.13 -12.30
C THR A 104 -6.66 -2.77 -11.21
N GLY A 105 -7.12 -2.72 -9.98
CA GLY A 105 -6.29 -2.44 -8.82
C GLY A 105 -6.56 -3.37 -7.65
N VAL A 106 -5.60 -3.46 -6.76
CA VAL A 106 -5.70 -4.18 -5.48
C VAL A 106 -5.21 -3.28 -4.35
N GLN A 107 -5.77 -3.44 -3.16
CA GLN A 107 -5.19 -2.80 -1.98
C GLN A 107 -4.11 -3.72 -1.41
N VAL A 108 -2.90 -3.19 -1.27
CA VAL A 108 -1.74 -3.95 -0.75
C VAL A 108 -1.42 -3.63 0.72
N TYR A 109 -1.87 -2.49 1.21
CA TYR A 109 -1.68 -2.09 2.61
C TYR A 109 -2.94 -1.34 3.11
N PRO A 110 -3.40 -1.48 4.37
CA PRO A 110 -2.81 -2.27 5.49
C PRO A 110 -2.95 -3.79 5.34
N TYR A 111 -3.89 -4.25 4.54
CA TYR A 111 -4.11 -5.65 4.23
C TYR A 111 -4.26 -5.78 2.72
N ALA A 112 -3.81 -6.89 2.16
CA ALA A 112 -4.22 -7.27 0.83
C ALA A 112 -5.75 -7.48 0.87
N GLU A 113 -6.48 -6.53 0.32
CA GLU A 113 -7.90 -6.67 0.03
C GLU A 113 -7.97 -7.01 -1.45
N GLY A 114 -8.85 -7.92 -1.84
CA GLY A 114 -8.99 -8.34 -3.24
C GLY A 114 -9.13 -7.18 -4.23
N ASN A 115 -9.47 -7.47 -5.45
CA ASN A 115 -9.56 -6.47 -6.51
C ASN A 115 -10.47 -5.29 -6.12
N ILE A 116 -10.00 -4.07 -6.38
CA ILE A 116 -10.82 -2.87 -6.30
C ILE A 116 -11.92 -3.00 -7.36
N GLU A 117 -13.19 -2.79 -6.98
CA GLU A 117 -14.36 -3.07 -7.83
C GLU A 117 -14.34 -2.32 -9.17
N ASN A 118 -13.83 -1.09 -9.17
CA ASN A 118 -13.83 -0.25 -10.36
C ASN A 118 -12.44 -0.24 -11.01
N THR A 119 -12.42 -0.35 -12.34
CA THR A 119 -11.22 -0.07 -13.11
C THR A 119 -10.90 1.42 -13.08
N LEU A 120 -9.64 1.76 -13.32
CA LEU A 120 -9.11 3.10 -13.31
C LEU A 120 -8.57 3.50 -14.68
N SER A 121 -8.95 4.69 -15.12
CA SER A 121 -8.47 5.31 -16.35
C SER A 121 -7.91 6.70 -16.08
N TYR A 122 -7.16 7.24 -17.04
CA TYR A 122 -6.71 8.64 -16.98
C TYR A 122 -7.91 9.61 -16.87
N GLY A 123 -7.84 10.52 -15.92
CA GLY A 123 -8.89 11.48 -15.62
C GLY A 123 -9.85 11.03 -14.52
N ASP A 124 -9.87 9.74 -14.19
CA ASP A 124 -10.70 9.23 -13.09
C ASP A 124 -10.21 9.74 -11.73
N THR A 125 -11.07 9.61 -10.74
CA THR A 125 -10.78 10.03 -9.37
C THR A 125 -10.82 8.85 -8.42
N ILE A 126 -9.73 8.66 -7.68
CA ILE A 126 -9.68 7.76 -6.54
C ILE A 126 -10.16 8.53 -5.32
N THR A 127 -11.19 8.03 -4.64
CA THR A 127 -11.65 8.59 -3.36
C THR A 127 -11.47 7.56 -2.26
N VAL A 128 -10.78 7.97 -1.19
CA VAL A 128 -10.53 7.14 -0.01
C VAL A 128 -10.96 7.85 1.25
N THR A 129 -11.48 7.10 2.22
CA THR A 129 -11.72 7.59 3.58
C THR A 129 -10.73 6.91 4.51
N LEU A 130 -9.95 7.71 5.23
CA LEU A 130 -8.86 7.26 6.09
C LEU A 130 -9.17 7.61 7.55
N LYS A 131 -9.05 6.63 8.41
CA LYS A 131 -9.08 6.84 9.87
C LYS A 131 -7.90 7.72 10.31
N PRO A 132 -7.94 8.29 11.52
CA PRO A 132 -6.77 8.95 12.10
C PRO A 132 -5.50 8.10 11.96
N HIS A 133 -4.41 8.72 11.50
CA HIS A 133 -3.09 8.11 11.34
C HIS A 133 -3.06 6.85 10.44
N GLN A 134 -4.03 6.67 9.56
CA GLN A 134 -4.08 5.53 8.65
C GLN A 134 -3.31 5.80 7.36
N THR A 135 -2.60 4.78 6.90
CA THR A 135 -2.05 4.71 5.54
C THR A 135 -2.78 3.63 4.75
N ILE A 136 -3.10 3.92 3.48
CA ILE A 136 -3.63 2.96 2.50
C ILE A 136 -2.69 2.99 1.28
N ILE A 137 -2.39 1.83 0.73
CA ILE A 137 -1.62 1.69 -0.52
C ILE A 137 -2.42 0.81 -1.47
N GLN A 138 -2.63 1.33 -2.68
CA GLN A 138 -3.30 0.65 -3.78
C GLN A 138 -2.31 0.45 -4.92
N GLN A 139 -2.34 -0.72 -5.55
CA GLN A 139 -1.53 -1.08 -6.71
C GLN A 139 -2.45 -1.34 -7.90
N TYR A 140 -2.16 -0.76 -9.03
CA TYR A 140 -2.94 -0.81 -10.26
C TYR A 140 -2.16 -1.48 -11.39
N GLY A 141 -2.87 -2.10 -12.34
CA GLY A 141 -2.26 -2.89 -13.41
C GLY A 141 -1.84 -4.29 -12.95
N HIS A 142 -2.15 -4.62 -11.71
CA HIS A 142 -1.93 -5.93 -11.11
C HIS A 142 -3.27 -6.57 -10.77
N VAL A 143 -3.41 -7.85 -11.05
CA VAL A 143 -4.58 -8.65 -10.66
C VAL A 143 -4.12 -9.65 -9.63
N ASP A 144 -4.73 -9.61 -8.46
CA ASP A 144 -4.51 -10.65 -7.47
C ASP A 144 -5.19 -11.94 -7.94
N ASN A 145 -4.37 -12.92 -8.31
CA ASN A 145 -4.79 -14.26 -8.71
C ASN A 145 -4.44 -15.32 -7.67
N GLU A 146 -3.82 -14.91 -6.56
CA GLU A 146 -3.45 -15.84 -5.49
C GLU A 146 -4.64 -16.12 -4.58
N LYS A 147 -4.72 -17.35 -4.12
CA LYS A 147 -5.75 -17.73 -3.15
C LYS A 147 -5.28 -17.37 -1.74
N PRO A 148 -6.19 -16.94 -0.85
CA PRO A 148 -5.87 -16.70 0.56
C PRO A 148 -5.14 -17.90 1.16
N GLY A 149 -3.94 -17.66 1.66
CA GLY A 149 -3.13 -18.66 2.36
C GLY A 149 -3.12 -18.43 3.87
N ILE A 150 -3.01 -19.49 4.66
CA ILE A 150 -2.83 -19.37 6.11
C ILE A 150 -1.37 -19.03 6.39
N VAL A 151 -1.12 -17.82 6.91
CA VAL A 151 0.24 -17.34 7.26
C VAL A 151 0.58 -17.58 8.73
N MET A 152 -0.42 -17.82 9.59
CA MET A 152 -0.23 -18.16 10.99
C MET A 152 -1.42 -18.97 11.51
N ALA A 153 -1.14 -19.99 12.31
CA ALA A 153 -2.13 -20.74 13.07
C ALA A 153 -1.66 -20.85 14.54
N ASN A 154 -2.41 -20.31 15.45
CA ASN A 154 -2.13 -20.39 16.88
C ASN A 154 -3.25 -21.13 17.60
N ALA A 155 -2.93 -22.21 18.31
CA ALA A 155 -3.87 -22.87 19.21
C ALA A 155 -3.92 -22.10 20.53
N LYS A 156 -5.13 -21.78 20.98
CA LYS A 156 -5.40 -21.12 22.25
C LYS A 156 -6.24 -22.04 23.13
N GLY A 157 -5.55 -22.85 23.92
CA GLY A 157 -6.19 -23.92 24.67
C GLY A 157 -6.62 -25.09 23.78
N ASN A 158 -7.57 -25.91 24.28
CA ASN A 158 -7.99 -27.14 23.59
C ASN A 158 -9.09 -26.94 22.55
N ASN A 159 -9.73 -25.79 22.49
CA ASN A 159 -10.96 -25.56 21.73
C ASN A 159 -10.95 -24.33 20.83
N GLU A 160 -9.87 -23.56 20.77
CA GLU A 160 -9.78 -22.35 19.97
C GLU A 160 -8.51 -22.34 19.13
N ILE A 161 -8.67 -22.07 17.84
CA ILE A 161 -7.57 -21.85 16.89
C ILE A 161 -7.75 -20.48 16.27
N THR A 162 -6.75 -19.62 16.38
CA THR A 162 -6.70 -18.35 15.67
C THR A 162 -5.91 -18.53 14.38
N LEU A 163 -6.53 -18.28 13.24
CA LEU A 163 -5.91 -18.29 11.93
C LEU A 163 -5.70 -16.86 11.44
N LYS A 164 -4.54 -16.59 10.87
CA LYS A 164 -4.25 -15.38 10.13
C LYS A 164 -4.03 -15.77 8.68
N PHE A 165 -4.73 -15.09 7.78
CA PHE A 165 -4.60 -15.29 6.34
C PHE A 165 -3.68 -14.24 5.72
N SER A 166 -3.13 -14.53 4.53
CA SER A 166 -2.32 -13.60 3.75
C SER A 166 -3.12 -12.37 3.31
N GLU A 167 -4.42 -12.53 3.17
CA GLU A 167 -5.37 -11.49 2.76
C GLU A 167 -6.70 -11.61 3.52
N ARG A 168 -7.58 -10.62 3.36
CA ARG A 168 -8.90 -10.64 3.98
C ARG A 168 -9.79 -11.66 3.27
N ILE A 169 -10.29 -12.63 4.01
CA ILE A 169 -11.31 -13.57 3.52
C ILE A 169 -12.71 -12.97 3.74
N GLN A 170 -13.53 -13.01 2.70
CA GLN A 170 -14.97 -12.74 2.82
C GLN A 170 -15.66 -14.04 3.21
N GLY A 171 -16.39 -14.02 4.31
CA GLY A 171 -17.21 -15.12 4.81
C GLY A 171 -18.67 -14.89 4.51
#